data_12bcd3ade67bb09a7d350d14c0202ea4
#
_entry.id   12bcd3ade67bb09a7d350d14c0202ea4
#
_cell.length_a   1.000
_cell.length_b   1.000
_cell.length_c   1.000
_cell.angle_alpha   90.00
_cell.angle_beta   90.00
_cell.angle_gamma   90.00
#
_symmetry.space_group_name_H-M   'P 1'
#
loop_
_entity.id
_entity.type
_entity.pdbx_description
1 polymer ?
#
loop_
_entity_poly.entity_id
_entity_poly.type
_entity_poly.pdbx_seq_one_letter_code
_entity_poly.pdbx_strand_id
1 'polypeptide(L)'
;MKRKTIIITSNSLDHEVQILTNELKNRDFIVKHFIPKRFIANVSDFKEEFRQINPKIGLVRGIGIAPTQKIFYRLDLLSAIEKIGIRLVNSRESLEIASDKFLSSLYLKMNNIATPKTFVCENNLDAMNAFEELGGDVILKPLYGSKGIGITRLNDKGFAENVINTLYQLNKVFYLQEFIEHNNQDIRILVLGDQAIAGMYRINNCWKTNIHAGAKMKPLKLTEELRELAIRSAHAVKTEIAGVDIMESNKGYQVIEVNSTPGFTALQKVSNKNLSKEIIEYFLNST
;
A
#
# COMPACT_ATOMS: atom_id res chain seq x y z
N MET A 1 -22.14 -26.08 15.93
CA MET A 1 -22.00 -24.61 15.91
C MET A 1 -22.16 -24.09 14.48
N LYS A 2 -22.89 -22.99 14.25
CA LYS A 2 -22.93 -22.36 12.90
C LYS A 2 -21.53 -21.81 12.59
N ARG A 3 -20.97 -22.18 11.43
CA ARG A 3 -19.69 -21.64 10.96
C ARG A 3 -19.79 -20.12 10.80
N LYS A 4 -18.77 -19.38 11.29
CA LYS A 4 -18.72 -17.92 11.13
C LYS A 4 -18.38 -17.54 9.70
N THR A 5 -19.05 -16.51 9.18
CA THR A 5 -18.79 -16.02 7.81
C THR A 5 -17.83 -14.84 7.85
N ILE A 6 -16.86 -14.89 6.96
CA ILE A 6 -15.86 -13.83 6.71
C ILE A 6 -16.01 -13.37 5.27
N ILE A 7 -15.88 -12.08 5.02
CA ILE A 7 -15.73 -11.54 3.66
C ILE A 7 -14.27 -11.27 3.34
N ILE A 8 -13.86 -11.59 2.13
CA ILE A 8 -12.61 -11.09 1.54
C ILE A 8 -12.97 -10.12 0.43
N THR A 9 -12.53 -8.88 0.59
CA THR A 9 -12.75 -7.81 -0.39
C THR A 9 -11.56 -7.70 -1.33
N SER A 10 -11.80 -7.93 -2.63
CA SER A 10 -10.75 -7.86 -3.66
C SER A 10 -11.40 -7.67 -5.03
N ASN A 11 -10.71 -7.03 -5.97
CA ASN A 11 -11.17 -6.95 -7.36
C ASN A 11 -10.76 -8.13 -8.25
N SER A 12 -9.94 -9.01 -7.75
CA SER A 12 -9.49 -10.24 -8.41
C SER A 12 -9.37 -11.37 -7.39
N LEU A 13 -9.59 -12.59 -7.85
CA LEU A 13 -9.28 -13.81 -7.11
C LEU A 13 -7.87 -14.27 -7.48
N ASP A 14 -6.89 -13.40 -7.22
CA ASP A 14 -5.48 -13.71 -7.49
C ASP A 14 -4.94 -14.79 -6.54
N HIS A 15 -3.70 -15.19 -6.79
CA HIS A 15 -3.05 -16.27 -6.05
C HIS A 15 -3.00 -15.99 -4.53
N GLU A 16 -2.74 -14.76 -4.11
CA GLU A 16 -2.68 -14.40 -2.69
C GLU A 16 -4.06 -14.48 -2.02
N VAL A 17 -5.10 -14.01 -2.71
CA VAL A 17 -6.49 -14.13 -2.23
C VAL A 17 -6.89 -15.59 -2.09
N GLN A 18 -6.48 -16.47 -3.03
CA GLN A 18 -6.75 -17.90 -2.95
C GLN A 18 -6.04 -18.55 -1.77
N ILE A 19 -4.77 -18.23 -1.51
CA ILE A 19 -4.02 -18.72 -0.34
C ILE A 19 -4.75 -18.35 0.95
N LEU A 20 -5.09 -17.06 1.14
CA LEU A 20 -5.76 -16.59 2.36
C LEU A 20 -7.18 -17.19 2.51
N THR A 21 -7.87 -17.40 1.39
CA THR A 21 -9.17 -18.10 1.37
C THR A 21 -9.03 -19.54 1.89
N ASN A 22 -8.02 -20.25 1.43
CA ASN A 22 -7.77 -21.64 1.85
C ASN A 22 -7.37 -21.71 3.33
N GLU A 23 -6.54 -20.78 3.83
CA GLU A 23 -6.19 -20.68 5.24
C GLU A 23 -7.44 -20.48 6.14
N LEU A 24 -8.39 -19.65 5.70
CA LEU A 24 -9.65 -19.44 6.44
C LEU A 24 -10.56 -20.69 6.38
N LYS A 25 -10.67 -21.34 5.20
CA LYS A 25 -11.47 -22.56 5.04
C LYS A 25 -10.93 -23.70 5.88
N ASN A 26 -9.61 -23.84 5.98
CA ASN A 26 -8.95 -24.87 6.83
C ASN A 26 -9.19 -24.64 8.33
N ARG A 27 -9.71 -23.47 8.73
CA ARG A 27 -10.12 -23.11 10.08
C ARG A 27 -11.64 -23.08 10.25
N ASP A 28 -12.38 -23.76 9.36
CA ASP A 28 -13.83 -23.89 9.40
C ASP A 28 -14.63 -22.59 9.19
N PHE A 29 -14.03 -21.55 8.59
CA PHE A 29 -14.79 -20.35 8.22
C PHE A 29 -15.47 -20.50 6.86
N ILE A 30 -16.66 -19.89 6.72
CA ILE A 30 -17.29 -19.66 5.43
C ILE A 30 -16.72 -18.38 4.84
N VAL A 31 -16.06 -18.47 3.67
CA VAL A 31 -15.49 -17.31 3.00
C VAL A 31 -16.38 -16.86 1.86
N LYS A 32 -16.80 -15.60 1.90
CA LYS A 32 -17.51 -14.93 0.80
C LYS A 32 -16.60 -13.86 0.19
N HIS A 33 -16.55 -13.84 -1.13
CA HIS A 33 -15.77 -12.83 -1.85
C HIS A 33 -16.67 -11.65 -2.19
N PHE A 34 -16.29 -10.47 -1.69
CA PHE A 34 -16.90 -9.20 -2.07
C PHE A 34 -16.03 -8.56 -3.15
N ILE A 35 -16.57 -8.41 -4.35
CA ILE A 35 -15.87 -7.86 -5.51
C ILE A 35 -16.46 -6.49 -5.86
N PRO A 36 -15.86 -5.38 -5.40
CA PRO A 36 -16.44 -4.03 -5.54
C PRO A 36 -16.86 -3.66 -6.96
N LYS A 37 -16.06 -4.04 -7.96
CA LYS A 37 -16.36 -3.74 -9.38
C LYS A 37 -17.59 -4.48 -9.94
N ARG A 38 -18.09 -5.50 -9.24
CA ARG A 38 -19.26 -6.32 -9.66
C ARG A 38 -20.45 -6.15 -8.72
N PHE A 39 -20.28 -5.37 -7.66
CA PHE A 39 -21.32 -5.18 -6.66
C PHE A 39 -22.34 -4.15 -7.15
N ILE A 40 -23.61 -4.49 -7.02
CA ILE A 40 -24.73 -3.59 -7.26
C ILE A 40 -25.23 -3.14 -5.90
N ALA A 41 -25.00 -1.86 -5.56
CA ALA A 41 -25.44 -1.29 -4.31
C ALA A 41 -26.91 -0.83 -4.42
N ASN A 42 -27.81 -1.51 -3.71
CA ASN A 42 -29.16 -0.98 -3.48
C ASN A 42 -29.10 0.00 -2.30
N VAL A 43 -29.28 1.28 -2.58
CA VAL A 43 -29.15 2.34 -1.57
C VAL A 43 -30.24 2.21 -0.49
N SER A 44 -31.45 1.80 -0.86
CA SER A 44 -32.57 1.65 0.08
C SER A 44 -32.40 0.46 1.04
N ASP A 45 -31.75 -0.61 0.57
CA ASP A 45 -31.65 -1.88 1.31
C ASP A 45 -30.20 -2.40 1.41
N PHE A 46 -29.22 -1.50 1.47
CA PHE A 46 -27.80 -1.87 1.46
C PHE A 46 -27.44 -2.89 2.55
N LYS A 47 -28.01 -2.73 3.75
CA LYS A 47 -27.77 -3.65 4.87
C LYS A 47 -28.31 -5.06 4.60
N GLU A 48 -29.41 -5.17 3.87
CA GLU A 48 -30.05 -6.45 3.57
C GLU A 48 -29.18 -7.37 2.71
N GLU A 49 -28.36 -6.78 1.82
CA GLU A 49 -27.38 -7.50 1.00
C GLU A 49 -26.40 -8.35 1.84
N PHE A 50 -26.13 -7.92 3.07
CA PHE A 50 -25.21 -8.60 3.99
C PHE A 50 -25.94 -9.43 5.06
N ARG A 51 -27.26 -9.29 5.21
CA ARG A 51 -28.05 -9.92 6.28
C ARG A 51 -28.00 -11.44 6.24
N GLN A 52 -28.11 -12.04 5.05
CA GLN A 52 -28.08 -13.50 4.90
C GLN A 52 -26.74 -14.11 5.24
N ILE A 53 -25.63 -13.42 4.89
CA ILE A 53 -24.28 -13.88 5.14
C ILE A 53 -23.76 -13.45 6.52
N ASN A 54 -24.33 -12.40 7.11
CA ASN A 54 -24.07 -11.84 8.45
C ASN A 54 -22.57 -11.87 8.85
N PRO A 55 -21.66 -11.34 8.02
CA PRO A 55 -20.23 -11.28 8.37
C PRO A 55 -20.04 -10.24 9.47
N LYS A 56 -19.07 -10.46 10.37
CA LYS A 56 -18.68 -9.49 11.40
C LYS A 56 -17.41 -8.78 11.04
N ILE A 57 -16.58 -9.42 10.23
CA ILE A 57 -15.26 -8.93 9.83
C ILE A 57 -15.00 -9.22 8.35
N GLY A 58 -14.25 -8.33 7.71
CA GLY A 58 -13.79 -8.47 6.33
C GLY A 58 -12.30 -8.18 6.19
N LEU A 59 -11.59 -9.03 5.46
CA LEU A 59 -10.20 -8.82 5.07
C LEU A 59 -10.14 -8.10 3.73
N VAL A 60 -9.53 -6.91 3.69
CA VAL A 60 -9.40 -6.14 2.44
C VAL A 60 -8.07 -6.44 1.78
N ARG A 61 -8.12 -6.95 0.54
CA ARG A 61 -6.95 -7.28 -0.29
C ARG A 61 -6.80 -6.39 -1.51
N GLY A 62 -7.55 -5.28 -1.54
CA GLY A 62 -7.43 -4.24 -2.54
C GLY A 62 -8.75 -3.90 -3.23
N ILE A 63 -8.83 -2.68 -3.69
CA ILE A 63 -9.97 -2.14 -4.43
C ILE A 63 -9.72 -2.09 -5.95
N GLY A 64 -8.50 -2.49 -6.39
CA GLY A 64 -8.09 -2.55 -7.79
C GLY A 64 -7.82 -1.19 -8.42
N ILE A 65 -7.12 -1.21 -9.55
CA ILE A 65 -6.79 -0.01 -10.33
C ILE A 65 -8.02 0.40 -11.15
N ALA A 66 -8.35 1.69 -11.15
CA ALA A 66 -9.44 2.26 -11.93
C ALA A 66 -9.29 3.79 -12.01
N PRO A 67 -10.03 4.49 -12.90
CA PRO A 67 -10.17 5.94 -12.86
C PRO A 67 -10.69 6.43 -11.49
N THR A 68 -10.32 7.66 -11.13
CA THR A 68 -10.56 8.27 -9.81
C THR A 68 -12.00 8.12 -9.32
N GLN A 69 -13.01 8.40 -10.17
CA GLN A 69 -14.42 8.26 -9.82
C GLN A 69 -14.78 6.84 -9.34
N LYS A 70 -14.23 5.80 -9.98
CA LYS A 70 -14.46 4.41 -9.59
C LYS A 70 -13.72 4.04 -8.30
N ILE A 71 -12.57 4.64 -8.04
CA ILE A 71 -11.82 4.45 -6.80
C ILE A 71 -12.61 5.03 -5.63
N PHE A 72 -13.10 6.28 -5.74
CA PHE A 72 -13.96 6.87 -4.70
C PHE A 72 -15.21 6.03 -4.45
N TYR A 73 -15.93 5.63 -5.49
CA TYR A 73 -17.10 4.75 -5.32
C TYR A 73 -16.77 3.44 -4.57
N ARG A 74 -15.62 2.82 -4.85
CA ARG A 74 -15.20 1.59 -4.15
C ARG A 74 -14.82 1.86 -2.69
N LEU A 75 -14.21 3.00 -2.39
CA LEU A 75 -13.95 3.43 -1.02
C LEU A 75 -15.26 3.72 -0.27
N ASP A 76 -16.24 4.33 -0.95
CA ASP A 76 -17.55 4.58 -0.37
C ASP A 76 -18.32 3.28 -0.09
N LEU A 77 -18.19 2.26 -0.94
CA LEU A 77 -18.72 0.92 -0.65
C LEU A 77 -18.10 0.32 0.61
N LEU A 78 -16.78 0.46 0.82
CA LEU A 78 -16.14 0.00 2.05
C LEU A 78 -16.64 0.79 3.27
N SER A 79 -16.78 2.11 3.14
CA SER A 79 -17.37 2.95 4.19
C SER A 79 -18.80 2.51 4.54
N ALA A 80 -19.61 2.18 3.55
CA ALA A 80 -20.97 1.70 3.78
C ALA A 80 -20.97 0.33 4.50
N ILE A 81 -20.05 -0.56 4.15
CA ILE A 81 -19.86 -1.85 4.84
C ILE A 81 -19.49 -1.64 6.31
N GLU A 82 -18.56 -0.71 6.61
CA GLU A 82 -18.20 -0.38 7.99
C GLU A 82 -19.38 0.23 8.77
N LYS A 83 -20.15 1.12 8.15
CA LYS A 83 -21.33 1.75 8.77
C LYS A 83 -22.45 0.76 9.12
N ILE A 84 -22.57 -0.35 8.42
CA ILE A 84 -23.53 -1.41 8.80
C ILE A 84 -23.00 -2.37 9.88
N GLY A 85 -21.81 -2.09 10.44
CA GLY A 85 -21.22 -2.80 11.57
C GLY A 85 -20.30 -3.96 11.20
N ILE A 86 -19.77 -4.01 9.98
CA ILE A 86 -18.76 -5.00 9.56
C ILE A 86 -17.40 -4.34 9.66
N ARG A 87 -16.53 -4.84 10.56
CA ARG A 87 -15.17 -4.35 10.69
C ARG A 87 -14.32 -4.77 9.47
N LEU A 88 -13.60 -3.83 8.88
CA LEU A 88 -12.68 -4.10 7.77
C LEU A 88 -11.22 -4.00 8.22
N VAL A 89 -10.38 -4.94 7.80
CA VAL A 89 -8.93 -4.95 7.98
C VAL A 89 -8.26 -5.01 6.59
N ASN A 90 -7.61 -3.96 6.14
CA ASN A 90 -7.52 -2.64 6.72
C ASN A 90 -8.83 -1.85 6.51
N SER A 91 -9.03 -0.81 7.33
CA SER A 91 -10.18 0.07 7.25
C SER A 91 -10.20 0.88 5.95
N ARG A 92 -11.39 1.44 5.60
CA ARG A 92 -11.52 2.37 4.47
C ARG A 92 -10.57 3.57 4.62
N GLU A 93 -10.45 4.13 5.82
CA GLU A 93 -9.56 5.26 6.09
C GLU A 93 -8.10 4.91 5.84
N SER A 94 -7.64 3.76 6.32
CA SER A 94 -6.27 3.27 6.08
C SER A 94 -5.96 3.11 4.60
N LEU A 95 -6.93 2.57 3.83
CA LEU A 95 -6.75 2.41 2.39
C LEU A 95 -6.64 3.75 1.67
N GLU A 96 -7.45 4.72 2.05
CA GLU A 96 -7.42 6.06 1.47
C GLU A 96 -6.06 6.72 1.73
N ILE A 97 -5.62 6.79 2.98
CA ILE A 97 -4.34 7.41 3.36
C ILE A 97 -3.16 6.71 2.67
N ALA A 98 -3.11 5.37 2.72
CA ALA A 98 -1.99 4.63 2.17
C ALA A 98 -1.95 4.62 0.62
N SER A 99 -3.08 4.78 -0.06
CA SER A 99 -3.12 4.85 -1.53
C SER A 99 -2.77 6.21 -2.10
N ASP A 100 -2.92 7.27 -1.32
CA ASP A 100 -2.56 8.64 -1.67
C ASP A 100 -1.14 8.95 -1.18
N LYS A 101 -0.18 9.12 -2.12
CA LYS A 101 1.23 9.36 -1.77
C LYS A 101 1.44 10.68 -1.02
N PHE A 102 0.63 11.71 -1.30
CA PHE A 102 0.72 12.97 -0.57
C PHE A 102 0.28 12.77 0.88
N LEU A 103 -0.92 12.22 1.12
CA LEU A 103 -1.41 11.97 2.47
C LEU A 103 -0.48 11.03 3.23
N SER A 104 -0.06 9.93 2.63
CA SER A 104 0.88 8.98 3.25
C SER A 104 2.18 9.67 3.69
N SER A 105 2.81 10.44 2.81
CA SER A 105 4.04 11.18 3.13
C SER A 105 3.82 12.24 4.22
N LEU A 106 2.69 12.95 4.17
CA LEU A 106 2.33 13.96 5.17
C LEU A 106 2.15 13.30 6.55
N TYR A 107 1.41 12.20 6.65
CA TYR A 107 1.20 11.47 7.89
C TYR A 107 2.51 10.91 8.47
N LEU A 108 3.39 10.37 7.63
CA LEU A 108 4.73 9.94 8.06
C LEU A 108 5.50 11.12 8.66
N LYS A 109 5.53 12.26 7.97
CA LYS A 109 6.24 13.46 8.43
C LYS A 109 5.67 14.02 9.72
N MET A 110 4.34 14.09 9.86
CA MET A 110 3.66 14.54 11.08
C MET A 110 3.95 13.64 12.29
N ASN A 111 4.28 12.37 12.08
CA ASN A 111 4.68 11.43 13.11
C ASN A 111 6.20 11.33 13.31
N ASN A 112 6.97 12.32 12.82
CA ASN A 112 8.43 12.38 12.93
C ASN A 112 9.13 11.13 12.36
N ILE A 113 8.60 10.58 11.27
CA ILE A 113 9.21 9.49 10.53
C ILE A 113 10.01 10.09 9.37
N ALA A 114 11.28 9.65 9.26
CA ALA A 114 12.14 10.09 8.18
C ALA A 114 11.61 9.59 6.83
N THR A 115 11.33 10.53 5.93
CA THR A 115 10.89 10.29 4.54
C THR A 115 11.59 11.31 3.64
N PRO A 116 11.87 10.99 2.37
CA PRO A 116 12.55 11.91 1.48
C PRO A 116 11.80 13.24 1.31
N LYS A 117 12.56 14.33 1.12
CA LYS A 117 11.96 15.66 0.86
C LYS A 117 11.06 15.57 -0.37
N THR A 118 9.84 16.07 -0.24
CA THR A 118 8.80 15.90 -1.25
C THR A 118 8.01 17.19 -1.44
N PHE A 119 7.71 17.52 -2.70
CA PHE A 119 6.80 18.59 -3.09
C PHE A 119 5.63 18.02 -3.88
N VAL A 120 4.46 18.61 -3.69
CA VAL A 120 3.26 18.27 -4.46
C VAL A 120 2.62 19.56 -4.94
N CYS A 121 2.36 19.66 -6.25
CA CYS A 121 1.78 20.84 -6.88
C CYS A 121 0.98 20.49 -8.15
N GLU A 122 0.23 21.45 -8.67
CA GLU A 122 -0.63 21.24 -9.84
C GLU A 122 -0.15 21.97 -11.11
N ASN A 123 0.71 22.97 -10.98
CA ASN A 123 1.18 23.71 -12.15
C ASN A 123 2.64 23.39 -12.48
N ASN A 124 3.02 23.63 -13.73
CA ASN A 124 4.33 23.29 -14.25
C ASN A 124 5.45 24.19 -13.72
N LEU A 125 5.15 25.47 -13.45
CA LEU A 125 6.15 26.41 -12.91
C LEU A 125 6.56 25.99 -11.50
N ASP A 126 5.59 25.70 -10.63
CA ASP A 126 5.87 25.22 -9.27
C ASP A 126 6.58 23.87 -9.28
N ALA A 127 6.23 22.99 -10.24
CA ALA A 127 6.91 21.69 -10.40
C ALA A 127 8.38 21.86 -10.81
N MET A 128 8.71 22.81 -11.68
CA MET A 128 10.09 23.12 -12.03
C MET A 128 10.86 23.77 -10.88
N ASN A 129 10.23 24.68 -10.13
CA ASN A 129 10.82 25.24 -8.91
C ASN A 129 11.12 24.15 -7.88
N ALA A 130 10.20 23.22 -7.69
CA ALA A 130 10.38 22.07 -6.80
C ALA A 130 11.51 21.15 -7.29
N PHE A 131 11.64 20.91 -8.60
CA PHE A 131 12.75 20.16 -9.18
C PHE A 131 14.09 20.79 -8.83
N GLU A 132 14.22 22.11 -8.99
CA GLU A 132 15.44 22.85 -8.64
C GLU A 132 15.71 22.85 -7.14
N GLU A 133 14.70 23.07 -6.31
CA GLU A 133 14.83 23.07 -4.84
C GLU A 133 15.21 21.70 -4.27
N LEU A 134 14.85 20.62 -4.97
CA LEU A 134 15.26 19.25 -4.65
C LEU A 134 16.65 18.88 -5.19
N GLY A 135 17.35 19.82 -5.83
CA GLY A 135 18.73 19.63 -6.32
C GLY A 135 18.83 19.05 -7.72
N GLY A 136 17.78 19.04 -8.50
CA GLY A 136 17.80 18.62 -9.91
C GLY A 136 17.90 17.11 -10.15
N ASP A 137 17.73 16.29 -9.11
CA ASP A 137 17.67 14.82 -9.23
C ASP A 137 16.50 14.31 -8.38
N VAL A 138 15.39 14.03 -9.03
CA VAL A 138 14.12 13.74 -8.38
C VAL A 138 13.43 12.52 -8.95
N ILE A 139 12.58 11.93 -8.14
CA ILE A 139 11.63 10.91 -8.56
C ILE A 139 10.25 11.55 -8.71
N LEU A 140 9.77 11.61 -9.93
CA LEU A 140 8.38 11.97 -10.24
C LEU A 140 7.52 10.72 -10.16
N LYS A 141 6.43 10.79 -9.38
CA LYS A 141 5.51 9.67 -9.16
C LYS A 141 4.08 10.09 -9.47
N PRO A 142 3.23 9.22 -10.02
CA PRO A 142 1.80 9.47 -10.01
C PRO A 142 1.29 9.49 -8.57
N LEU A 143 0.38 10.41 -8.25
CA LEU A 143 -0.18 10.54 -6.89
C LEU A 143 -0.84 9.23 -6.43
N TYR A 144 -1.62 8.63 -7.32
CA TYR A 144 -2.21 7.30 -7.14
C TYR A 144 -1.55 6.31 -8.10
N GLY A 145 -1.14 5.16 -7.61
CA GLY A 145 -0.51 4.15 -8.45
C GLY A 145 0.12 3.04 -7.62
N SER A 146 0.48 1.96 -8.28
CA SER A 146 1.13 0.81 -7.66
C SER A 146 2.13 0.16 -8.62
N LYS A 147 2.95 -0.77 -8.11
CA LYS A 147 3.87 -1.58 -8.90
C LYS A 147 4.98 -0.79 -9.60
N GLY A 148 5.19 0.48 -9.23
CA GLY A 148 6.20 1.33 -9.85
C GLY A 148 5.86 1.84 -11.25
N ILE A 149 4.60 1.68 -11.70
CA ILE A 149 4.15 2.17 -13.01
C ILE A 149 4.06 3.69 -12.96
N GLY A 150 4.65 4.35 -13.97
CA GLY A 150 4.65 5.82 -14.08
C GLY A 150 5.69 6.52 -13.21
N ILE A 151 6.54 5.79 -12.47
CA ILE A 151 7.64 6.39 -11.71
C ILE A 151 8.79 6.70 -12.67
N THR A 152 9.26 7.95 -12.67
CA THR A 152 10.32 8.44 -13.55
C THR A 152 11.35 9.23 -12.75
N ARG A 153 12.65 8.97 -12.95
CA ARG A 153 13.73 9.81 -12.43
C ARG A 153 14.01 10.94 -13.42
N LEU A 154 14.04 12.15 -12.92
CA LEU A 154 14.35 13.36 -13.64
C LEU A 154 15.65 13.90 -13.05
N ASN A 155 16.73 13.87 -13.84
CA ASN A 155 18.08 14.32 -13.45
C ASN A 155 18.76 15.16 -14.55
N ASP A 156 17.99 15.55 -15.55
CA ASP A 156 18.34 16.53 -16.57
C ASP A 156 17.25 17.59 -16.66
N LYS A 157 17.63 18.88 -16.63
CA LYS A 157 16.68 19.99 -16.58
C LYS A 157 15.78 20.04 -17.82
N GLY A 158 16.36 19.87 -19.02
CA GLY A 158 15.58 19.94 -20.27
C GLY A 158 14.61 18.76 -20.40
N PHE A 159 15.03 17.57 -19.97
CA PHE A 159 14.16 16.42 -19.93
C PHE A 159 13.03 16.60 -18.88
N ALA A 160 13.36 17.11 -17.68
CA ALA A 160 12.39 17.40 -16.64
C ALA A 160 11.32 18.39 -17.12
N GLU A 161 11.73 19.49 -17.77
CA GLU A 161 10.84 20.49 -18.32
C GLU A 161 9.87 19.91 -19.35
N ASN A 162 10.36 19.09 -20.28
CA ASN A 162 9.52 18.42 -21.28
C ASN A 162 8.49 17.47 -20.66
N VAL A 163 8.91 16.65 -19.67
CA VAL A 163 8.01 15.72 -18.97
C VAL A 163 6.95 16.48 -18.17
N ILE A 164 7.36 17.50 -17.42
CA ILE A 164 6.47 18.30 -16.59
C ILE A 164 5.45 19.03 -17.46
N ASN A 165 5.87 19.68 -18.55
CA ASN A 165 4.94 20.36 -19.47
C ASN A 165 3.95 19.39 -20.12
N THR A 166 4.40 18.19 -20.51
CA THR A 166 3.52 17.16 -21.06
C THR A 166 2.46 16.72 -20.05
N LEU A 167 2.84 16.47 -18.79
CA LEU A 167 1.91 16.06 -17.75
C LEU A 167 0.97 17.18 -17.33
N TYR A 168 1.42 18.43 -17.37
CA TYR A 168 0.59 19.60 -17.15
C TYR A 168 -0.56 19.68 -18.16
N GLN A 169 -0.28 19.49 -19.46
CA GLN A 169 -1.32 19.43 -20.50
C GLN A 169 -2.32 18.28 -20.26
N LEU A 170 -1.91 17.22 -19.58
CA LEU A 170 -2.77 16.09 -19.20
C LEU A 170 -3.48 16.30 -17.85
N ASN A 171 -3.43 17.50 -17.27
CA ASN A 171 -4.04 17.86 -15.99
C ASN A 171 -3.63 16.91 -14.86
N LYS A 172 -2.32 16.64 -14.72
CA LYS A 172 -1.79 15.77 -13.67
C LYS A 172 -1.25 16.58 -12.51
N VAL A 173 -1.46 16.06 -11.30
CA VAL A 173 -0.78 16.52 -10.08
C VAL A 173 0.65 16.00 -10.11
N PHE A 174 1.61 16.84 -9.74
CA PHE A 174 3.02 16.52 -9.65
C PHE A 174 3.36 16.12 -8.21
N TYR A 175 3.85 14.92 -8.02
CA TYR A 175 4.48 14.47 -6.79
C TYR A 175 5.96 14.26 -7.08
N LEU A 176 6.78 15.20 -6.63
CA LEU A 176 8.24 15.24 -6.84
C LEU A 176 8.93 14.94 -5.51
N GLN A 177 9.78 13.93 -5.51
CA GLN A 177 10.50 13.49 -4.32
C GLN A 177 11.99 13.45 -4.61
N GLU A 178 12.84 13.91 -3.65
CA GLU A 178 14.30 13.81 -3.80
C GLU A 178 14.71 12.36 -4.11
N PHE A 179 15.67 12.20 -5.01
CA PHE A 179 16.25 10.88 -5.25
C PHE A 179 17.18 10.50 -4.09
N ILE A 180 16.94 9.31 -3.53
CA ILE A 180 17.80 8.75 -2.49
C ILE A 180 18.78 7.77 -3.14
N GLU A 181 20.09 8.03 -3.01
CA GLU A 181 21.11 7.07 -3.39
C GLU A 181 21.06 5.87 -2.44
N HIS A 182 20.71 4.70 -2.97
CA HIS A 182 20.37 3.51 -2.18
C HIS A 182 21.01 2.22 -2.69
N ASN A 183 22.10 2.33 -3.46
CA ASN A 183 22.85 1.19 -4.01
C ASN A 183 21.96 0.15 -4.74
N ASN A 184 20.92 0.61 -5.42
CA ASN A 184 19.96 -0.22 -6.13
C ASN A 184 19.28 -1.29 -5.26
N GLN A 185 19.10 -1.03 -3.98
CA GLN A 185 18.39 -1.90 -3.04
C GLN A 185 17.43 -1.12 -2.17
N ASP A 186 16.37 -1.77 -1.75
CA ASP A 186 15.47 -1.31 -0.72
C ASP A 186 15.05 -2.46 0.21
N ILE A 187 14.34 -2.11 1.26
CA ILE A 187 13.85 -3.02 2.29
C ILE A 187 12.32 -3.04 2.23
N ARG A 188 11.72 -4.23 2.21
CA ARG A 188 10.29 -4.45 2.43
C ARG A 188 10.09 -5.18 3.73
N ILE A 189 9.27 -4.61 4.64
CA ILE A 189 8.90 -5.23 5.92
C ILE A 189 7.38 -5.43 5.96
N LEU A 190 6.94 -6.62 6.35
CA LEU A 190 5.54 -6.94 6.66
C LEU A 190 5.28 -6.64 8.13
N VAL A 191 4.29 -5.79 8.39
CA VAL A 191 3.80 -5.44 9.73
C VAL A 191 2.38 -5.96 9.89
N LEU A 192 2.10 -6.56 11.05
CA LEU A 192 0.78 -7.00 11.50
C LEU A 192 0.54 -6.41 12.89
N GLY A 193 -0.31 -5.37 12.97
CA GLY A 193 -0.51 -4.60 14.22
C GLY A 193 0.80 -4.02 14.75
N ASP A 194 1.15 -4.45 15.96
CA ASP A 194 2.35 -4.00 16.68
C ASP A 194 3.58 -4.91 16.44
N GLN A 195 3.57 -5.71 15.37
CA GLN A 195 4.65 -6.65 15.09
C GLN A 195 5.18 -6.55 13.67
N ALA A 196 6.49 -6.35 13.54
CA ALA A 196 7.21 -6.52 12.28
C ALA A 196 7.57 -8.01 12.10
N ILE A 197 6.83 -8.70 11.24
CA ILE A 197 6.82 -10.17 11.14
C ILE A 197 8.00 -10.71 10.35
N ALA A 198 8.29 -10.10 9.21
CA ALA A 198 9.35 -10.52 8.29
C ALA A 198 9.82 -9.35 7.43
N GLY A 199 11.07 -9.43 6.98
CA GLY A 199 11.66 -8.45 6.08
C GLY A 199 12.48 -9.08 4.96
N MET A 200 12.64 -8.37 3.86
CA MET A 200 13.52 -8.74 2.77
C MET A 200 14.20 -7.52 2.17
N TYR A 201 15.39 -7.73 1.63
CA TYR A 201 15.97 -6.82 0.64
C TYR A 201 15.39 -7.12 -0.73
N ARG A 202 15.11 -6.04 -1.49
CA ARG A 202 14.84 -6.10 -2.93
C ARG A 202 16.01 -5.43 -3.63
N ILE A 203 16.72 -6.17 -4.48
CA ILE A 203 17.97 -5.74 -5.11
C ILE A 203 17.80 -5.82 -6.63
N ASN A 204 18.18 -4.77 -7.34
CA ASN A 204 18.10 -4.73 -8.79
C ASN A 204 19.42 -4.24 -9.41
N ASN A 205 19.55 -4.30 -10.73
CA ASN A 205 20.67 -3.74 -11.49
C ASN A 205 20.46 -2.24 -11.81
N CYS A 206 19.32 -1.67 -11.42
CA CYS A 206 18.97 -0.27 -11.60
C CYS A 206 18.29 0.28 -10.36
N TRP A 207 18.09 1.58 -10.29
CA TRP A 207 17.48 2.27 -9.16
C TRP A 207 16.02 1.84 -8.85
N LYS A 208 15.30 1.22 -9.80
CA LYS A 208 13.96 0.67 -9.53
C LYS A 208 14.07 -0.70 -8.88
N THR A 209 13.75 -0.78 -7.61
CA THR A 209 13.94 -1.99 -6.77
C THR A 209 12.66 -2.78 -6.54
N ASN A 210 11.53 -2.38 -7.12
CA ASN A 210 10.30 -3.13 -6.98
C ASN A 210 10.33 -4.48 -7.75
N ILE A 211 9.62 -5.49 -7.23
CA ILE A 211 9.59 -6.86 -7.78
C ILE A 211 9.18 -6.89 -9.26
N HIS A 212 8.20 -6.04 -9.64
CA HIS A 212 7.75 -5.96 -11.03
C HIS A 212 8.82 -5.42 -12.01
N ALA A 213 9.86 -4.75 -11.51
CA ALA A 213 11.02 -4.34 -12.27
C ALA A 213 12.13 -5.43 -12.32
N GLY A 214 11.85 -6.63 -11.81
CA GLY A 214 12.80 -7.75 -11.84
C GLY A 214 13.75 -7.83 -10.67
N ALA A 215 13.49 -7.14 -9.56
CA ALA A 215 14.34 -7.18 -8.38
C ALA A 215 14.45 -8.60 -7.80
N LYS A 216 15.66 -8.97 -7.38
CA LYS A 216 15.96 -10.19 -6.63
C LYS A 216 15.69 -9.95 -5.15
N MET A 217 15.20 -10.99 -4.47
CA MET A 217 14.90 -10.95 -3.04
C MET A 217 16.01 -11.64 -2.25
N LYS A 218 16.40 -11.03 -1.11
CA LYS A 218 17.25 -11.67 -0.11
C LYS A 218 16.58 -11.57 1.26
N PRO A 219 16.74 -12.59 2.13
CA PRO A 219 16.21 -12.52 3.48
C PRO A 219 16.88 -11.39 4.25
N LEU A 220 16.10 -10.71 5.11
CA LEU A 220 16.58 -9.67 6.00
C LEU A 220 16.34 -10.11 7.44
N LYS A 221 17.40 -10.11 8.26
CA LYS A 221 17.25 -10.19 9.72
C LYS A 221 16.90 -8.82 10.26
N LEU A 222 15.68 -8.64 10.73
CA LEU A 222 15.20 -7.38 11.25
C LEU A 222 15.98 -6.96 12.51
N THR A 223 16.55 -5.76 12.48
CA THR A 223 17.07 -5.08 13.68
C THR A 223 15.93 -4.45 14.46
N GLU A 224 16.16 -4.06 15.71
CA GLU A 224 15.13 -3.39 16.52
C GLU A 224 14.75 -2.04 15.89
N GLU A 225 15.72 -1.27 15.42
CA GLU A 225 15.49 0.01 14.71
C GLU A 225 14.55 -0.15 13.51
N LEU A 226 14.77 -1.18 12.67
CA LEU A 226 13.89 -1.45 11.52
C LEU A 226 12.50 -1.91 11.93
N ARG A 227 12.39 -2.68 13.03
CA ARG A 227 11.09 -3.10 13.58
C ARG A 227 10.29 -1.90 14.04
N GLU A 228 10.86 -1.08 14.91
CA GLU A 228 10.23 0.12 15.44
C GLU A 228 9.84 1.10 14.32
N LEU A 229 10.74 1.34 13.37
CA LEU A 229 10.47 2.23 12.24
C LEU A 229 9.29 1.72 11.40
N ALA A 230 9.25 0.42 11.08
CA ALA A 230 8.17 -0.15 10.28
C ALA A 230 6.82 -0.11 11.02
N ILE A 231 6.79 -0.44 12.32
CA ILE A 231 5.58 -0.40 13.14
C ILE A 231 5.05 1.03 13.25
N ARG A 232 5.91 1.99 13.60
CA ARG A 232 5.53 3.41 13.68
C ARG A 232 5.01 3.93 12.34
N SER A 233 5.59 3.49 11.23
CA SER A 233 5.14 3.86 9.88
C SER A 233 3.76 3.32 9.54
N ALA A 234 3.48 2.06 9.90
CA ALA A 234 2.16 1.46 9.73
C ALA A 234 1.09 2.21 10.55
N HIS A 235 1.39 2.52 11.82
CA HIS A 235 0.51 3.29 12.70
C HIS A 235 0.26 4.70 12.18
N ALA A 236 1.31 5.39 11.70
CA ALA A 236 1.18 6.75 11.17
C ALA A 236 0.13 6.84 10.06
N VAL A 237 0.04 5.83 9.19
CA VAL A 237 -0.97 5.76 8.11
C VAL A 237 -2.18 4.89 8.48
N LYS A 238 -2.35 4.58 9.77
CA LYS A 238 -3.49 3.83 10.34
C LYS A 238 -3.70 2.43 9.75
N THR A 239 -2.64 1.79 9.27
CA THR A 239 -2.72 0.44 8.70
C THR A 239 -2.41 -0.63 9.76
N GLU A 240 -3.21 -1.69 9.77
CA GLU A 240 -3.04 -2.86 10.62
C GLU A 240 -2.22 -3.95 9.93
N ILE A 241 -2.45 -4.16 8.64
CA ILE A 241 -1.66 -5.06 7.80
C ILE A 241 -0.92 -4.18 6.80
N ALA A 242 0.37 -4.04 6.96
CA ALA A 242 1.17 -3.10 6.17
C ALA A 242 2.41 -3.75 5.55
N GLY A 243 2.74 -3.28 4.35
CA GLY A 243 4.05 -3.49 3.75
C GLY A 243 4.80 -2.17 3.72
N VAL A 244 5.83 -2.03 4.55
CA VAL A 244 6.61 -0.80 4.66
C VAL A 244 7.85 -0.90 3.77
N ASP A 245 8.04 0.08 2.88
CA ASP A 245 9.19 0.21 2.00
C ASP A 245 10.16 1.23 2.57
N ILE A 246 11.39 0.82 2.81
CA ILE A 246 12.43 1.61 3.45
C ILE A 246 13.67 1.62 2.55
N MET A 247 14.26 2.78 2.34
CA MET A 247 15.58 2.94 1.74
C MET A 247 16.60 3.25 2.81
N GLU A 248 17.78 2.64 2.67
CA GLU A 248 18.95 2.93 3.47
C GLU A 248 19.90 3.83 2.66
N SER A 249 20.30 4.93 3.24
CA SER A 249 21.18 5.93 2.65
C SER A 249 22.21 6.42 3.66
N ASN A 250 23.09 7.32 3.23
CA ASN A 250 24.02 8.03 4.13
C ASN A 250 23.31 8.90 5.19
N LYS A 251 22.00 9.18 5.01
CA LYS A 251 21.14 9.90 5.98
C LYS A 251 20.41 8.93 6.94
N GLY A 252 20.72 7.62 6.89
CA GLY A 252 20.00 6.58 7.62
C GLY A 252 18.81 6.00 6.87
N TYR A 253 17.89 5.36 7.60
CA TYR A 253 16.67 4.77 7.04
C TYR A 253 15.61 5.82 6.75
N GLN A 254 15.03 5.75 5.54
CA GLN A 254 13.93 6.62 5.12
C GLN A 254 12.77 5.78 4.58
N VAL A 255 11.56 6.06 5.08
CA VAL A 255 10.34 5.38 4.63
C VAL A 255 9.86 6.00 3.33
N ILE A 256 9.73 5.18 2.30
CA ILE A 256 9.35 5.60 0.95
C ILE A 256 7.86 5.44 0.70
N GLU A 257 7.28 4.36 1.24
CA GLU A 257 5.87 4.01 1.01
C GLU A 257 5.38 3.05 2.09
N VAL A 258 4.09 3.16 2.45
CA VAL A 258 3.39 2.18 3.28
C VAL A 258 2.21 1.65 2.48
N ASN A 259 2.18 0.34 2.24
CA ASN A 259 1.14 -0.32 1.46
C ASN A 259 0.12 -0.99 2.38
N SER A 260 -1.14 -0.61 2.30
CA SER A 260 -2.24 -1.16 3.11
C SER A 260 -2.79 -2.51 2.62
N THR A 261 -2.38 -2.97 1.45
CA THR A 261 -2.73 -4.30 0.92
C THR A 261 -1.48 -4.98 0.36
N PRO A 262 -0.47 -5.25 1.24
CA PRO A 262 0.83 -5.71 0.78
C PRO A 262 0.74 -7.10 0.15
N GLY A 263 1.43 -7.27 -0.98
CA GLY A 263 1.76 -8.59 -1.50
C GLY A 263 2.77 -9.27 -0.57
N PHE A 264 2.55 -10.56 -0.28
CA PHE A 264 3.40 -11.32 0.64
C PHE A 264 4.08 -12.54 -0.01
N THR A 265 3.66 -12.96 -1.20
CA THR A 265 4.21 -14.16 -1.85
C THR A 265 5.70 -14.06 -2.17
N ALA A 266 6.19 -12.87 -2.51
CA ALA A 266 7.61 -12.66 -2.74
C ALA A 266 8.41 -12.76 -1.41
N LEU A 267 7.91 -12.15 -0.34
CA LEU A 267 8.51 -12.20 1.00
C LEU A 267 8.45 -13.64 1.57
N GLN A 268 7.38 -14.38 1.29
CA GLN A 268 7.23 -15.78 1.68
C GLN A 268 8.38 -16.67 1.18
N LYS A 269 8.91 -16.40 -0.04
CA LYS A 269 10.00 -17.20 -0.63
C LYS A 269 11.32 -17.09 0.14
N VAL A 270 11.50 -16.02 0.89
CA VAL A 270 12.73 -15.75 1.65
C VAL A 270 12.50 -15.70 3.17
N SER A 271 11.27 -15.92 3.61
CA SER A 271 10.89 -15.99 5.03
C SER A 271 10.80 -17.43 5.52
N ASN A 272 11.27 -17.66 6.73
CA ASN A 272 11.11 -18.95 7.42
C ASN A 272 9.72 -19.10 8.10
N LYS A 273 8.90 -18.03 8.12
CA LYS A 273 7.56 -18.03 8.67
C LYS A 273 6.53 -18.32 7.58
N ASN A 274 5.41 -18.93 7.96
CA ASN A 274 4.25 -19.03 7.07
C ASN A 274 3.45 -17.74 7.15
N LEU A 275 3.68 -16.82 6.20
CA LEU A 275 3.10 -15.47 6.25
C LEU A 275 1.59 -15.46 6.05
N SER A 276 1.03 -16.38 5.27
CA SER A 276 -0.43 -16.49 5.13
C SER A 276 -1.09 -16.88 6.45
N LYS A 277 -0.47 -17.79 7.19
CA LYS A 277 -0.93 -18.19 8.53
C LYS A 277 -0.85 -17.01 9.51
N GLU A 278 0.28 -16.30 9.56
CA GLU A 278 0.47 -15.12 10.42
C GLU A 278 -0.59 -14.03 10.13
N ILE A 279 -0.82 -13.73 8.84
CA ILE A 279 -1.83 -12.74 8.42
C ILE A 279 -3.23 -13.15 8.89
N ILE A 280 -3.62 -14.42 8.72
CA ILE A 280 -4.95 -14.88 9.11
C ILE A 280 -5.09 -14.97 10.63
N GLU A 281 -4.04 -15.36 11.36
CA GLU A 281 -4.06 -15.35 12.83
C GLU A 281 -4.22 -13.93 13.36
N TYR A 282 -3.46 -12.97 12.85
CA TYR A 282 -3.63 -11.57 13.21
C TYR A 282 -5.06 -11.10 12.94
N PHE A 283 -5.54 -11.30 11.69
CA PHE A 283 -6.86 -10.90 11.26
C PHE A 283 -7.98 -11.45 12.14
N LEU A 284 -7.90 -12.70 12.56
CA LEU A 284 -8.91 -13.34 13.42
C LEU A 284 -8.85 -12.86 14.87
N ASN A 285 -7.67 -12.50 15.37
CA ASN A 285 -7.45 -12.03 16.75
C ASN A 285 -7.72 -10.51 16.89
N SER A 286 -7.79 -9.79 15.80
CA SER A 286 -8.05 -8.35 15.81
C SER A 286 -9.56 -8.00 15.88
N THR A 287 -10.41 -9.00 16.20
CA THR A 287 -11.88 -8.87 16.29
C THR A 287 -12.36 -8.58 17.72
#